data_8fffcc58a13d52a87eeea7771441b50b
#
_entry.id   8fffcc58a13d52a87eeea7771441b50b
#
_cell.length_a   1.000
_cell.length_b   1.000
_cell.length_c   1.000
_cell.angle_alpha   90.00
_cell.angle_beta   90.00
_cell.angle_gamma   90.00
#
_symmetry.space_group_name_H-M   'P 1'
#
loop_
_entity.id
_entity.type
_entity.pdbx_description
1 polymer ?
#
loop_
_entity_poly.entity_id
_entity_poly.type
_entity_poly.pdbx_seq_one_letter_code
_entity_poly.pdbx_strand_id
1 'polypeptide(L)'
;PIFNVESYTPAKRLDDDSFGEANGKQIEGGVFFPDGGYVSDPQLATHNLQRAAEVLGSSFQFNTKVAAIRQQAGRIIGVTLTNGDQLDAPIVVNAAGPHSAKINAMVDAQQDMKITTRALRHEVAHVPSPEGFNFEQQGCVCSDSDIHAYCRPETGNHILIRSEDPDCDDQQWVDPDDYNKDFTDQWRVQALR
;
A
#
# COMPACT_ATOMS: atom_id res chain seq x y z
N PRO A 1 3.61 2.11 -30.21
CA PRO A 1 4.77 2.96 -30.41
C PRO A 1 5.21 3.45 -29.03
N ILE A 2 6.38 3.00 -28.66
CA ILE A 2 7.00 3.46 -27.43
C ILE A 2 7.53 4.84 -27.76
N PHE A 3 7.12 5.78 -26.99
CA PHE A 3 7.60 7.15 -27.09
C PHE A 3 9.08 7.16 -26.72
N ASN A 4 9.86 7.89 -27.47
CA ASN A 4 11.25 8.16 -27.15
C ASN A 4 11.24 9.10 -25.92
N VAL A 5 11.25 8.52 -24.76
CA VAL A 5 11.23 9.27 -23.51
C VAL A 5 12.61 9.20 -22.88
N GLU A 6 13.19 10.35 -22.63
CA GLU A 6 14.43 10.44 -21.89
C GLU A 6 14.19 9.99 -20.44
N SER A 7 15.15 9.28 -19.89
CA SER A 7 15.14 8.90 -18.49
C SER A 7 15.65 10.05 -17.61
N TYR A 8 15.08 10.19 -16.44
CA TYR A 8 15.38 11.26 -15.50
C TYR A 8 15.99 10.72 -14.22
N THR A 9 16.88 11.48 -13.60
CA THR A 9 17.39 11.15 -12.28
C THR A 9 16.42 11.67 -11.21
N PRO A 10 15.96 10.83 -10.29
CA PRO A 10 15.13 11.29 -9.19
C PRO A 10 15.86 12.32 -8.32
N ALA A 11 15.23 13.46 -8.07
CA ALA A 11 15.75 14.49 -7.18
C ALA A 11 14.99 14.48 -5.85
N LYS A 12 15.69 14.80 -4.75
CA LYS A 12 15.10 14.84 -3.40
C LYS A 12 14.19 16.03 -3.17
N ARG A 13 14.47 17.14 -3.83
CA ARG A 13 13.86 18.43 -3.54
C ARG A 13 13.45 19.13 -4.82
N LEU A 14 12.38 19.91 -4.76
CA LEU A 14 11.90 20.70 -5.90
C LEU A 14 12.88 21.83 -6.31
N ASP A 15 13.70 22.28 -5.38
CA ASP A 15 14.72 23.31 -5.58
C ASP A 15 16.11 22.73 -5.89
N ASP A 16 16.20 21.43 -6.18
CA ASP A 16 17.41 20.78 -6.67
C ASP A 16 17.59 21.14 -8.15
N ASP A 17 18.76 21.66 -8.51
CA ASP A 17 19.06 22.07 -9.89
C ASP A 17 18.93 20.92 -10.90
N SER A 18 19.06 19.67 -10.45
CA SER A 18 18.88 18.48 -11.27
C SER A 18 17.42 18.01 -11.39
N PHE A 19 16.46 18.69 -10.73
CA PHE A 19 15.07 18.26 -10.74
C PHE A 19 14.47 18.39 -12.17
N GLY A 20 14.01 17.24 -12.67
CA GLY A 20 13.44 17.17 -14.02
C GLY A 20 14.46 17.20 -15.16
N GLU A 21 15.77 17.17 -14.87
CA GLU A 21 16.81 17.07 -15.89
C GLU A 21 16.96 15.64 -16.40
N ALA A 22 17.03 15.48 -17.72
CA ALA A 22 17.31 14.20 -18.35
C ALA A 22 18.72 13.73 -17.97
N ASN A 23 18.88 12.46 -17.67
CA ASN A 23 20.19 11.87 -17.35
C ASN A 23 20.99 11.41 -18.58
N GLY A 24 20.51 11.75 -19.80
CA GLY A 24 21.15 11.40 -21.07
C GLY A 24 20.92 9.93 -21.48
N LYS A 25 20.10 9.19 -20.76
CA LYS A 25 19.70 7.82 -21.10
C LYS A 25 18.28 7.83 -21.69
N GLN A 26 17.94 6.76 -22.37
CA GLN A 26 16.59 6.52 -22.85
C GLN A 26 16.02 5.29 -22.16
N ILE A 27 14.69 5.22 -22.09
CA ILE A 27 14.01 4.00 -21.66
C ILE A 27 14.31 2.93 -22.72
N GLU A 28 15.03 1.88 -22.33
CA GLU A 28 15.47 0.80 -23.22
C GLU A 28 14.31 -0.14 -23.59
N GLY A 29 13.30 -0.24 -22.75
CA GLY A 29 12.15 -1.09 -23.00
C GLY A 29 11.22 -1.18 -21.79
N GLY A 30 10.17 -1.96 -21.95
CA GLY A 30 9.21 -2.24 -20.89
C GLY A 30 8.65 -3.66 -21.02
N VAL A 31 8.15 -4.20 -19.91
CA VAL A 31 7.43 -5.47 -19.89
C VAL A 31 5.94 -5.17 -19.73
N PHE A 32 5.14 -5.63 -20.68
CA PHE A 32 3.69 -5.44 -20.64
C PHE A 32 2.98 -6.75 -20.28
N PHE A 33 2.12 -6.71 -19.29
CA PHE A 33 1.27 -7.82 -18.87
C PHE A 33 -0.17 -7.53 -19.30
N PRO A 34 -0.64 -8.07 -20.42
CA PRO A 34 -1.97 -7.73 -20.98
C PRO A 34 -3.12 -8.14 -20.06
N ASP A 35 -2.93 -9.19 -19.26
CA ASP A 35 -3.92 -9.69 -18.30
C ASP A 35 -3.76 -9.09 -16.91
N GLY A 36 -2.83 -8.14 -16.75
CA GLY A 36 -2.64 -7.39 -15.51
C GLY A 36 -3.77 -6.39 -15.29
N GLY A 37 -3.98 -6.05 -14.03
CA GLY A 37 -5.02 -5.08 -13.68
C GLY A 37 -4.92 -4.62 -12.23
N TYR A 38 -5.85 -3.80 -11.82
CA TYR A 38 -5.97 -3.31 -10.46
C TYR A 38 -7.42 -3.35 -9.97
N VAL A 39 -7.59 -3.36 -8.67
CA VAL A 39 -8.91 -3.26 -8.04
C VAL A 39 -9.28 -1.78 -7.95
N SER A 40 -10.26 -1.36 -8.74
CA SER A 40 -10.73 0.04 -8.77
C SER A 40 -11.52 0.41 -7.52
N ASP A 41 -12.26 -0.54 -6.95
CA ASP A 41 -13.02 -0.37 -5.72
C ASP A 41 -12.66 -1.47 -4.71
N PRO A 42 -11.66 -1.26 -3.85
CA PRO A 42 -11.24 -2.25 -2.86
C PRO A 42 -12.30 -2.49 -1.77
N GLN A 43 -13.16 -1.52 -1.49
CA GLN A 43 -14.25 -1.70 -0.51
C GLN A 43 -15.31 -2.65 -1.06
N LEU A 44 -15.74 -2.46 -2.30
CA LEU A 44 -16.70 -3.35 -2.95
C LEU A 44 -16.12 -4.76 -3.11
N ALA A 45 -14.87 -4.88 -3.52
CA ALA A 45 -14.20 -6.18 -3.64
C ALA A 45 -14.16 -6.93 -2.30
N THR A 46 -13.79 -6.23 -1.23
CA THR A 46 -13.77 -6.80 0.13
C THR A 46 -15.17 -7.18 0.60
N HIS A 47 -16.17 -6.33 0.33
CA HIS A 47 -17.56 -6.63 0.68
C HIS A 47 -18.07 -7.87 -0.05
N ASN A 48 -17.76 -8.03 -1.34
CA ASN A 48 -18.14 -9.23 -2.10
C ASN A 48 -17.52 -10.50 -1.52
N LEU A 49 -16.23 -10.44 -1.13
CA LEU A 49 -15.56 -11.56 -0.45
C LEU A 49 -16.21 -11.87 0.91
N GLN A 50 -16.55 -10.85 1.68
CA GLN A 50 -17.28 -11.02 2.94
C GLN A 50 -18.61 -11.75 2.70
N ARG A 51 -19.43 -11.28 1.75
CA ARG A 51 -20.73 -11.90 1.44
C ARG A 51 -20.58 -13.37 1.00
N ALA A 52 -19.55 -13.66 0.21
CA ALA A 52 -19.28 -15.03 -0.22
C ALA A 52 -18.89 -15.92 0.99
N ALA A 53 -18.07 -15.41 1.90
CA ALA A 53 -17.69 -16.13 3.11
C ALA A 53 -18.88 -16.36 4.06
N GLU A 54 -19.77 -15.39 4.22
CA GLU A 54 -20.99 -15.51 5.02
C GLU A 54 -21.90 -16.63 4.49
N VAL A 55 -22.06 -16.75 3.17
CA VAL A 55 -22.81 -17.84 2.53
C VAL A 55 -22.22 -19.21 2.86
N LEU A 56 -20.89 -19.27 3.08
CA LEU A 56 -20.17 -20.48 3.48
C LEU A 56 -20.16 -20.69 5.00
N GLY A 57 -20.87 -19.88 5.78
CA GLY A 57 -21.02 -20.02 7.23
C GLY A 57 -20.02 -19.22 8.06
N SER A 58 -19.25 -18.33 7.48
CA SER A 58 -18.39 -17.43 8.24
C SER A 58 -19.21 -16.34 8.93
N SER A 59 -18.76 -15.89 10.10
CA SER A 59 -19.32 -14.74 10.81
C SER A 59 -18.31 -13.61 10.92
N PHE A 60 -18.79 -12.38 10.87
CA PHE A 60 -17.95 -11.17 10.95
C PHE A 60 -18.40 -10.31 12.13
N GLN A 61 -17.43 -9.83 12.88
CA GLN A 61 -17.63 -8.86 13.96
C GLN A 61 -16.88 -7.58 13.63
N PHE A 62 -17.61 -6.55 13.23
CA PHE A 62 -17.04 -5.24 12.94
C PHE A 62 -16.93 -4.38 14.20
N ASN A 63 -16.14 -3.30 14.14
CA ASN A 63 -15.90 -2.40 15.28
C ASN A 63 -15.45 -3.12 16.55
N THR A 64 -14.74 -4.24 16.35
CA THR A 64 -14.33 -5.15 17.41
C THR A 64 -12.81 -5.26 17.41
N LYS A 65 -12.20 -4.91 18.54
CA LYS A 65 -10.74 -4.96 18.72
C LYS A 65 -10.35 -6.15 19.58
N VAL A 66 -9.37 -6.91 19.12
CA VAL A 66 -8.73 -7.97 19.90
C VAL A 66 -7.77 -7.32 20.90
N ALA A 67 -7.96 -7.64 22.18
CA ALA A 67 -7.12 -7.16 23.28
C ALA A 67 -5.97 -8.11 23.58
N ALA A 68 -6.19 -9.42 23.43
CA ALA A 68 -5.18 -10.44 23.66
C ALA A 68 -5.47 -11.71 22.87
N ILE A 69 -4.43 -12.46 22.57
CA ILE A 69 -4.53 -13.84 22.08
C ILE A 69 -4.32 -14.76 23.29
N ARG A 70 -5.27 -15.67 23.51
CA ARG A 70 -5.25 -16.61 24.64
C ARG A 70 -4.45 -17.84 24.30
N GLN A 71 -3.59 -18.24 25.25
CA GLN A 71 -2.77 -19.44 25.14
C GLN A 71 -2.93 -20.32 26.37
N GLN A 72 -2.81 -21.62 26.15
CA GLN A 72 -2.73 -22.62 27.22
C GLN A 72 -1.76 -23.71 26.82
N ALA A 73 -0.80 -24.04 27.69
CA ALA A 73 0.24 -25.04 27.43
C ALA A 73 0.94 -24.89 26.08
N GLY A 74 1.26 -23.63 25.68
CA GLY A 74 1.95 -23.31 24.42
C GLY A 74 1.08 -23.41 23.16
N ARG A 75 -0.24 -23.54 23.31
CA ARG A 75 -1.19 -23.60 22.18
C ARG A 75 -2.17 -22.45 22.24
N ILE A 76 -2.54 -21.96 21.07
CA ILE A 76 -3.62 -20.98 20.94
C ILE A 76 -4.94 -21.63 21.29
N ILE A 77 -5.75 -20.95 22.10
CA ILE A 77 -7.09 -21.37 22.48
C ILE A 77 -8.18 -20.34 22.13
N GLY A 78 -7.80 -19.18 21.62
CA GLY A 78 -8.74 -18.15 21.22
C GLY A 78 -8.23 -16.74 21.41
N VAL A 79 -9.15 -15.79 21.43
CA VAL A 79 -8.87 -14.35 21.63
C VAL A 79 -9.75 -13.78 22.74
N THR A 80 -9.28 -12.68 23.34
CA THR A 80 -10.07 -11.82 24.21
C THR A 80 -10.29 -10.48 23.50
N LEU A 81 -11.51 -10.00 23.52
CA LEU A 81 -11.90 -8.72 22.95
C LEU A 81 -11.78 -7.59 23.97
N THR A 82 -11.75 -6.35 23.52
CA THR A 82 -11.63 -5.18 24.42
C THR A 82 -12.83 -4.98 25.34
N ASN A 83 -14.00 -5.52 24.98
CA ASN A 83 -15.20 -5.53 25.82
C ASN A 83 -15.21 -6.64 26.88
N GLY A 84 -14.17 -7.48 26.91
CA GLY A 84 -14.03 -8.61 27.82
C GLY A 84 -14.57 -9.95 27.31
N ASP A 85 -15.26 -9.98 26.19
CA ASP A 85 -15.74 -11.22 25.58
C ASP A 85 -14.58 -12.10 25.13
N GLN A 86 -14.80 -13.40 25.15
CA GLN A 86 -13.83 -14.38 24.71
C GLN A 86 -14.39 -15.22 23.56
N LEU A 87 -13.58 -15.40 22.54
CA LEU A 87 -13.88 -16.28 21.41
C LEU A 87 -12.88 -17.44 21.42
N ASP A 88 -13.41 -18.64 21.49
CA ASP A 88 -12.59 -19.86 21.46
C ASP A 88 -12.26 -20.22 20.01
N ALA A 89 -10.99 -20.43 19.74
CA ALA A 89 -10.48 -20.87 18.45
C ALA A 89 -9.11 -21.54 18.61
N PRO A 90 -8.90 -22.74 18.05
CA PRO A 90 -7.60 -23.39 18.08
C PRO A 90 -6.56 -22.80 17.11
N ILE A 91 -7.01 -21.95 16.19
CA ILE A 91 -6.17 -21.28 15.19
C ILE A 91 -6.60 -19.81 15.13
N VAL A 92 -5.62 -18.92 15.17
CA VAL A 92 -5.80 -17.48 14.95
C VAL A 92 -4.92 -17.06 13.78
N VAL A 93 -5.53 -16.47 12.75
CA VAL A 93 -4.82 -15.95 11.59
C VAL A 93 -4.67 -14.44 11.74
N ASN A 94 -3.42 -13.98 11.75
CA ASN A 94 -3.12 -12.55 11.78
C ASN A 94 -3.07 -11.99 10.34
N ALA A 95 -4.09 -11.23 9.98
CA ALA A 95 -4.19 -10.50 8.71
C ALA A 95 -4.40 -9.00 8.95
N ALA A 96 -3.81 -8.46 10.03
CA ALA A 96 -4.06 -7.11 10.52
C ALA A 96 -3.31 -5.99 9.75
N GLY A 97 -2.73 -6.28 8.58
CA GLY A 97 -2.04 -5.28 7.75
C GLY A 97 -0.95 -4.54 8.53
N PRO A 98 -0.98 -3.20 8.61
CA PRO A 98 0.04 -2.43 9.30
C PRO A 98 0.10 -2.68 10.81
N HIS A 99 -0.95 -3.28 11.41
CA HIS A 99 -1.00 -3.65 12.82
C HIS A 99 -0.46 -5.04 13.12
N SER A 100 -0.03 -5.81 12.10
CA SER A 100 0.38 -7.21 12.27
C SER A 100 1.47 -7.41 13.30
N ALA A 101 2.44 -6.49 13.39
CA ALA A 101 3.50 -6.56 14.41
C ALA A 101 2.94 -6.47 15.84
N LYS A 102 1.91 -5.63 16.07
CA LYS A 102 1.25 -5.51 17.39
C LYS A 102 0.52 -6.80 17.77
N ILE A 103 -0.11 -7.47 16.80
CA ILE A 103 -0.80 -8.76 17.03
C ILE A 103 0.21 -9.87 17.31
N ASN A 104 1.30 -9.95 16.55
CA ASN A 104 2.36 -10.94 16.77
C ASN A 104 3.00 -10.81 18.16
N ALA A 105 3.15 -9.57 18.65
CA ALA A 105 3.69 -9.31 19.99
C ALA A 105 2.80 -9.81 21.13
N MET A 106 1.50 -10.02 20.91
CA MET A 106 0.58 -10.56 21.94
C MET A 106 0.91 -12.00 22.35
N VAL A 107 1.67 -12.72 21.54
CA VAL A 107 2.04 -14.13 21.75
C VAL A 107 3.53 -14.38 21.60
N ASP A 108 4.35 -13.33 21.63
CA ASP A 108 5.81 -13.39 21.45
C ASP A 108 6.25 -14.09 20.15
N ALA A 109 5.37 -14.16 19.13
CA ALA A 109 5.67 -14.82 17.86
C ALA A 109 6.85 -14.21 17.11
N GLN A 110 7.22 -12.98 17.44
CA GLN A 110 8.35 -12.27 16.83
C GLN A 110 9.70 -12.96 17.11
N GLN A 111 9.82 -13.73 18.21
CA GLN A 111 11.06 -14.39 18.58
C GLN A 111 11.48 -15.46 17.57
N ASP A 112 10.51 -16.11 16.94
CA ASP A 112 10.74 -17.16 15.95
C ASP A 112 10.70 -16.66 14.50
N MET A 113 10.38 -15.37 14.29
CA MET A 113 10.25 -14.79 12.96
C MET A 113 11.57 -14.22 12.46
N LYS A 114 11.98 -14.58 11.24
CA LYS A 114 13.12 -13.98 10.55
C LYS A 114 12.79 -12.64 9.90
N ILE A 115 11.51 -12.37 9.68
CA ILE A 115 11.01 -11.15 9.03
C ILE A 115 10.09 -10.45 10.02
N THR A 116 10.33 -9.16 10.24
CA THR A 116 9.45 -8.29 11.02
C THR A 116 8.75 -7.30 10.10
N THR A 117 7.56 -6.84 10.50
CA THR A 117 6.79 -5.85 9.76
C THR A 117 6.71 -4.54 10.54
N ARG A 118 6.75 -3.44 9.82
CA ARG A 118 6.51 -2.10 10.35
C ARG A 118 5.58 -1.35 9.41
N ALA A 119 4.82 -0.40 9.92
CA ALA A 119 4.00 0.46 9.09
C ALA A 119 4.86 1.58 8.49
N LEU A 120 4.83 1.69 7.16
CA LEU A 120 5.45 2.76 6.40
C LEU A 120 4.34 3.67 5.88
N ARG A 121 4.45 4.98 6.16
CA ARG A 121 3.52 5.97 5.64
C ARG A 121 3.87 6.28 4.19
N HIS A 122 2.86 6.20 3.32
CA HIS A 122 2.93 6.63 1.93
C HIS A 122 1.94 7.75 1.66
N GLU A 123 2.36 8.69 0.85
CA GLU A 123 1.49 9.70 0.26
C GLU A 123 1.22 9.34 -1.19
N VAL A 124 -0.03 9.56 -1.61
CA VAL A 124 -0.47 9.26 -2.98
C VAL A 124 -1.06 10.52 -3.57
N ALA A 125 -0.52 10.97 -4.70
CA ALA A 125 -1.08 12.08 -5.46
C ALA A 125 -2.28 11.59 -6.28
N HIS A 126 -3.35 12.38 -6.28
CA HIS A 126 -4.54 12.19 -7.11
C HIS A 126 -4.71 13.43 -7.97
N VAL A 127 -4.35 13.33 -9.23
CA VAL A 127 -4.27 14.47 -10.16
C VAL A 127 -5.12 14.23 -11.41
N PRO A 128 -5.65 15.27 -12.05
CA PRO A 128 -6.34 15.11 -13.33
C PRO A 128 -5.38 14.64 -14.41
N SER A 129 -5.89 13.90 -15.38
CA SER A 129 -5.12 13.53 -16.56
C SER A 129 -4.71 14.77 -17.37
N PRO A 130 -3.59 14.72 -18.09
CA PRO A 130 -3.18 15.79 -18.98
C PRO A 130 -4.26 16.11 -20.03
N GLU A 131 -4.31 17.36 -20.46
CA GLU A 131 -5.22 17.77 -21.52
C GLU A 131 -4.97 16.99 -22.80
N GLY A 132 -6.05 16.52 -23.42
CA GLY A 132 -6.00 15.73 -24.66
C GLY A 132 -5.71 14.24 -24.47
N PHE A 133 -5.54 13.77 -23.22
CA PHE A 133 -5.33 12.35 -22.93
C PHE A 133 -6.33 11.87 -21.88
N ASN A 134 -7.04 10.79 -22.19
CA ASN A 134 -7.94 10.14 -21.23
C ASN A 134 -7.24 8.93 -20.61
N PHE A 135 -6.63 9.14 -19.45
CA PHE A 135 -5.86 8.09 -18.77
C PHE A 135 -6.75 6.96 -18.25
N GLU A 136 -7.99 7.25 -17.88
CA GLU A 136 -8.96 6.23 -17.44
C GLU A 136 -9.28 5.21 -18.54
N GLN A 137 -9.33 5.66 -19.79
CA GLN A 137 -9.68 4.79 -20.94
C GLN A 137 -8.46 4.26 -21.70
N GLN A 138 -7.38 5.00 -21.72
CA GLN A 138 -6.21 4.75 -22.57
C GLN A 138 -4.95 4.39 -21.77
N GLY A 139 -4.96 4.69 -20.47
CA GLY A 139 -3.85 4.41 -19.58
C GLY A 139 -3.81 2.97 -19.11
N CYS A 140 -2.70 2.62 -18.52
CA CYS A 140 -2.50 1.35 -17.83
C CYS A 140 -1.81 1.60 -16.48
N VAL A 141 -1.69 0.57 -15.66
CA VAL A 141 -0.82 0.61 -14.49
C VAL A 141 0.61 0.61 -14.99
N CYS A 142 1.38 1.60 -14.58
CA CYS A 142 2.79 1.75 -14.94
C CYS A 142 3.63 1.77 -13.67
N SER A 143 4.75 1.09 -13.68
CA SER A 143 5.80 1.19 -12.69
C SER A 143 7.11 1.41 -13.43
N ASP A 144 7.87 2.41 -13.03
CA ASP A 144 9.18 2.73 -13.58
C ASP A 144 10.23 2.51 -12.50
N SER A 145 11.03 1.46 -12.66
CA SER A 145 12.06 1.08 -11.68
C SER A 145 13.30 1.96 -11.74
N ASP A 146 13.48 2.79 -12.75
CA ASP A 146 14.61 3.72 -12.81
C ASP A 146 14.36 4.97 -11.97
N ILE A 147 13.16 5.50 -12.01
CA ILE A 147 12.74 6.64 -11.19
C ILE A 147 11.97 6.26 -9.94
N HIS A 148 11.65 4.97 -9.79
CA HIS A 148 10.88 4.42 -8.68
C HIS A 148 9.54 5.14 -8.47
N ALA A 149 8.79 5.26 -9.55
CA ALA A 149 7.47 5.85 -9.54
C ALA A 149 6.44 4.86 -10.09
N TYR A 150 5.27 4.91 -9.53
CA TYR A 150 4.13 4.10 -9.92
C TYR A 150 2.95 5.01 -10.23
N CYS A 151 2.25 4.72 -11.31
CA CYS A 151 0.98 5.38 -11.59
C CYS A 151 -0.08 4.40 -12.09
N ARG A 152 -1.33 4.74 -11.89
CA ARG A 152 -2.46 4.00 -12.43
C ARG A 152 -3.64 4.90 -12.77
N PRO A 153 -4.52 4.47 -13.69
CA PRO A 153 -5.78 5.14 -13.94
C PRO A 153 -6.67 5.20 -12.68
N GLU A 154 -7.45 6.28 -12.59
CA GLU A 154 -8.48 6.43 -11.59
C GLU A 154 -9.74 7.04 -12.19
N THR A 155 -10.89 6.74 -11.58
CA THR A 155 -12.22 7.19 -12.02
C THR A 155 -12.28 8.71 -12.15
N GLY A 156 -13.00 9.18 -13.19
CA GLY A 156 -13.14 10.60 -13.47
C GLY A 156 -11.97 11.19 -14.26
N ASN A 157 -11.26 10.36 -15.01
CA ASN A 157 -10.10 10.74 -15.80
C ASN A 157 -8.98 11.34 -14.94
N HIS A 158 -8.66 10.67 -13.84
CA HIS A 158 -7.58 11.00 -12.94
C HIS A 158 -6.46 9.97 -12.98
N ILE A 159 -5.33 10.35 -12.41
CA ILE A 159 -4.16 9.51 -12.23
C ILE A 159 -3.85 9.44 -10.74
N LEU A 160 -3.64 8.25 -10.22
CA LEU A 160 -2.99 8.05 -8.94
C LEU A 160 -1.50 7.84 -9.17
N ILE A 161 -0.69 8.63 -8.48
CA ILE A 161 0.78 8.61 -8.57
C ILE A 161 1.35 8.43 -7.18
N ARG A 162 2.33 7.55 -7.04
CA ARG A 162 3.08 7.40 -5.80
C ARG A 162 4.52 7.00 -6.07
N SER A 163 5.38 7.29 -5.09
CA SER A 163 6.75 6.80 -5.03
C SER A 163 6.79 5.29 -4.72
N GLU A 164 7.80 4.60 -5.23
CA GLU A 164 8.20 3.24 -4.87
C GLU A 164 9.44 3.25 -3.96
N ASP A 165 9.59 4.26 -3.14
CA ASP A 165 10.62 4.41 -2.11
C ASP A 165 12.06 4.33 -2.62
N PRO A 166 12.46 5.16 -3.61
CA PRO A 166 13.87 5.24 -3.98
C PRO A 166 14.71 5.78 -2.82
N ASP A 167 16.01 5.57 -2.88
CA ASP A 167 16.95 6.03 -1.85
C ASP A 167 16.91 7.55 -1.60
N CYS A 168 16.38 8.32 -2.56
CA CYS A 168 16.20 9.76 -2.40
C CYS A 168 14.99 10.15 -1.55
N ASP A 169 14.06 9.25 -1.30
CA ASP A 169 12.87 9.51 -0.49
C ASP A 169 13.10 9.16 0.98
N ASP A 170 12.61 10.00 1.88
CA ASP A 170 12.66 9.73 3.31
C ASP A 170 11.57 8.73 3.70
N GLN A 171 11.96 7.59 4.23
CA GLN A 171 11.03 6.57 4.72
C GLN A 171 10.46 6.97 6.07
N GLN A 172 9.15 7.16 6.14
CA GLN A 172 8.44 7.54 7.37
C GLN A 172 7.81 6.31 8.04
N TRP A 173 8.56 5.67 8.93
CA TRP A 173 8.03 4.61 9.79
C TRP A 173 7.14 5.20 10.86
N VAL A 174 5.92 4.71 10.99
CA VAL A 174 4.90 5.33 11.85
C VAL A 174 4.20 4.31 12.74
N ASP A 175 3.57 4.80 13.80
CA ASP A 175 2.53 4.04 14.49
C ASP A 175 1.24 4.10 13.63
N PRO A 176 0.68 2.96 13.21
CA PRO A 176 -0.51 2.95 12.35
C PRO A 176 -1.77 3.55 13.01
N ASP A 177 -1.77 3.71 14.34
CA ASP A 177 -2.87 4.36 15.07
C ASP A 177 -2.64 5.86 15.27
N ASP A 178 -1.38 6.33 15.18
CA ASP A 178 -1.02 7.73 15.46
C ASP A 178 0.05 8.21 14.47
N TYR A 179 -0.38 8.77 13.36
CA TYR A 179 0.50 9.33 12.34
C TYR A 179 -0.09 10.62 11.75
N ASN A 180 0.80 11.44 11.18
CA ASN A 180 0.38 12.65 10.45
C ASN A 180 -0.45 12.25 9.21
N LYS A 181 -1.68 12.75 9.12
CA LYS A 181 -2.61 12.50 8.00
C LYS A 181 -2.62 13.62 6.97
N ASP A 182 -1.91 14.71 7.24
CA ASP A 182 -1.79 15.82 6.31
C ASP A 182 -0.74 15.53 5.25
N PHE A 183 -0.89 16.12 4.08
CA PHE A 183 0.13 16.07 3.04
C PHE A 183 1.37 16.86 3.49
N THR A 184 2.53 16.34 3.12
CA THR A 184 3.83 16.99 3.35
C THR A 184 4.39 17.53 2.03
N ASP A 185 5.44 18.33 2.09
CA ASP A 185 6.10 18.80 0.86
C ASP A 185 6.74 17.63 0.08
N GLN A 186 6.99 16.50 0.73
CA GLN A 186 7.56 15.32 0.09
C GLN A 186 6.65 14.74 -1.00
N TRP A 187 5.32 14.74 -0.81
CA TRP A 187 4.40 14.22 -1.83
C TRP A 187 4.51 14.98 -3.16
N ARG A 188 4.84 16.28 -3.10
CA ARG A 188 4.99 17.13 -4.30
C ARG A 188 6.20 16.68 -5.11
N VAL A 189 7.31 16.41 -4.44
CA VAL A 189 8.53 15.88 -5.09
C VAL A 189 8.24 14.54 -5.74
N GLN A 190 7.57 13.64 -5.01
CA GLN A 190 7.23 12.31 -5.50
C GLN A 190 6.26 12.33 -6.68
N ALA A 191 5.28 13.23 -6.65
CA ALA A 191 4.27 13.34 -7.71
C ALA A 191 4.79 14.05 -8.98
N LEU A 192 5.86 14.83 -8.87
CA LEU A 192 6.46 15.55 -9.99
C LEU A 192 7.66 14.82 -10.62
N ARG A 193 8.15 13.77 -9.98
CA ARG A 193 9.19 12.87 -10.50
C ARG A 193 8.65 12.06 -11.66
#